data_52cc0d2d69b5acfc38a0d8b0b9023b4e
#
_entry.id   52cc0d2d69b5acfc38a0d8b0b9023b4e
#
_cell.length_a   1.000
_cell.length_b   1.000
_cell.length_c   1.000
_cell.angle_alpha   90.00
_cell.angle_beta   90.00
_cell.angle_gamma   90.00
#
_symmetry.space_group_name_H-M   'P 1'
#
loop_
_entity.id
_entity.type
_entity.pdbx_description
1 polymer ?
#
loop_
_entity_poly.entity_id
_entity_poly.type
_entity_poly.pdbx_seq_one_letter_code
_entity_poly.pdbx_strand_id
1 'polypeptide(L)'
;MKKQKGFSLIELLIVVAIILIIAAIAIPNLLRSRMAANEASAVGSLRTINTASVTYSTTYPSSGYPASLKALGTSGAATSASADLIDSVLASGTKSGYSFAFKGDGNTPSNGYTIQADPTNRGTSGQRGFYTDQSGVIRWDPTTNATSSSAPLQ
;
A
#
# COMPACT_ATOMS: atom_id res chain seq x y z
N MET A 1 47.36 13.66 -38.62
CA MET A 1 46.80 12.59 -37.78
C MET A 1 46.56 13.15 -36.37
N LYS A 2 45.33 13.20 -35.90
CA LYS A 2 45.01 13.62 -34.52
C LYS A 2 45.37 12.49 -33.56
N LYS A 3 46.33 12.73 -32.63
CA LYS A 3 46.67 11.78 -31.57
C LYS A 3 45.45 11.61 -30.66
N GLN A 4 44.88 10.40 -30.58
CA GLN A 4 43.86 10.04 -29.58
C GLN A 4 44.54 10.02 -28.22
N LYS A 5 44.08 10.85 -27.30
CA LYS A 5 44.50 10.80 -25.89
C LYS A 5 43.74 9.67 -25.22
N GLY A 6 44.43 8.64 -24.79
CA GLY A 6 43.83 7.55 -23.99
C GLY A 6 43.51 8.01 -22.57
N PHE A 7 42.51 7.40 -21.96
CA PHE A 7 42.13 7.63 -20.55
C PHE A 7 43.18 7.03 -19.62
N SER A 8 43.58 7.74 -18.57
CA SER A 8 44.47 7.22 -17.54
C SER A 8 43.71 6.27 -16.60
N LEU A 9 44.35 5.18 -16.18
CA LEU A 9 43.81 4.24 -15.22
C LEU A 9 43.46 4.93 -13.90
N ILE A 10 44.24 5.92 -13.49
CA ILE A 10 44.00 6.68 -12.24
C ILE A 10 42.78 7.60 -12.35
N GLU A 11 42.52 8.20 -13.51
CA GLU A 11 41.29 8.99 -13.75
C GLU A 11 40.04 8.13 -13.62
N LEU A 12 40.07 6.92 -14.19
CA LEU A 12 38.96 5.98 -14.06
C LEU A 12 38.77 5.54 -12.62
N LEU A 13 39.84 5.27 -11.88
CA LEU A 13 39.78 4.81 -10.50
C LEU A 13 39.22 5.88 -9.56
N ILE A 14 39.60 7.15 -9.74
CA ILE A 14 39.06 8.26 -8.96
C ILE A 14 37.57 8.44 -9.23
N VAL A 15 37.11 8.39 -10.48
CA VAL A 15 35.71 8.53 -10.85
C VAL A 15 34.85 7.42 -10.23
N VAL A 16 35.31 6.17 -10.33
CA VAL A 16 34.59 5.03 -9.72
C VAL A 16 34.54 5.17 -8.20
N ALA A 17 35.64 5.59 -7.55
CA ALA A 17 35.66 5.80 -6.11
C ALA A 17 34.62 6.85 -5.66
N ILE A 18 34.52 7.99 -6.37
CA ILE A 18 33.56 9.04 -6.09
C ILE A 18 32.11 8.51 -6.28
N ILE A 19 31.83 7.79 -7.36
CA ILE A 19 30.53 7.19 -7.63
C ILE A 19 30.13 6.23 -6.49
N LEU A 20 31.03 5.38 -6.03
CA LEU A 20 30.78 4.44 -4.95
C LEU A 20 30.47 5.14 -3.62
N ILE A 21 31.19 6.23 -3.30
CA ILE A 21 30.92 7.02 -2.09
C ILE A 21 29.53 7.64 -2.15
N ILE A 22 29.16 8.25 -3.27
CA ILE A 22 27.84 8.86 -3.45
C ILE A 22 26.74 7.77 -3.39
N ALA A 23 26.92 6.65 -4.05
CA ALA A 23 25.99 5.53 -4.06
C ALA A 23 25.77 4.95 -2.64
N ALA A 24 26.84 4.81 -1.86
CA ALA A 24 26.77 4.30 -0.49
C ALA A 24 25.88 5.15 0.43
N ILE A 25 25.82 6.47 0.21
CA ILE A 25 24.97 7.39 0.96
C ILE A 25 23.57 7.49 0.36
N ALA A 26 23.46 7.53 -0.98
CA ALA A 26 22.21 7.80 -1.67
C ALA A 26 21.25 6.59 -1.66
N ILE A 27 21.75 5.37 -1.82
CA ILE A 27 20.92 4.16 -1.93
C ILE A 27 20.09 3.91 -0.66
N PRO A 28 20.67 3.90 0.57
CA PRO A 28 19.89 3.70 1.80
C PRO A 28 18.85 4.80 2.04
N ASN A 29 19.17 6.05 1.71
CA ASN A 29 18.25 7.17 1.85
C ASN A 29 17.08 7.07 0.87
N LEU A 30 17.34 6.69 -0.37
CA LEU A 30 16.30 6.46 -1.38
C LEU A 30 15.36 5.32 -0.95
N LEU A 31 15.90 4.22 -0.42
CA LEU A 31 15.09 3.10 0.05
C LEU A 31 14.16 3.51 1.19
N ARG A 32 14.65 4.26 2.17
CA ARG A 32 13.82 4.81 3.28
C ARG A 32 12.72 5.73 2.76
N SER A 33 13.04 6.63 1.83
CA SER A 33 12.06 7.53 1.22
C SER A 33 10.99 6.76 0.44
N ARG A 34 11.38 5.71 -0.27
CA ARG A 34 10.45 4.83 -0.99
C ARG A 34 9.52 4.09 -0.02
N MET A 35 10.05 3.53 1.07
CA MET A 35 9.23 2.88 2.10
C MET A 35 8.23 3.86 2.71
N ALA A 36 8.65 5.07 3.07
CA ALA A 36 7.75 6.09 3.62
C ALA A 36 6.64 6.48 2.64
N ALA A 37 6.94 6.61 1.34
CA ALA A 37 5.96 6.88 0.31
C ALA A 37 4.95 5.73 0.14
N ASN A 38 5.42 4.48 0.17
CA ASN A 38 4.57 3.30 0.11
C ASN A 38 3.63 3.20 1.32
N GLU A 39 4.13 3.48 2.53
CA GLU A 39 3.32 3.52 3.76
C GLU A 39 2.25 4.60 3.70
N ALA A 40 2.59 5.81 3.26
CA ALA A 40 1.62 6.88 3.06
C ALA A 40 0.55 6.52 2.02
N SER A 41 0.95 5.85 0.92
CA SER A 41 0.03 5.33 -0.10
C SER A 41 -0.89 4.25 0.47
N ALA A 42 -0.38 3.36 1.34
CA ALA A 42 -1.20 2.33 2.00
C ALA A 42 -2.25 2.94 2.92
N VAL A 43 -1.89 3.94 3.73
CA VAL A 43 -2.83 4.67 4.59
C VAL A 43 -3.89 5.40 3.75
N GLY A 44 -3.50 6.05 2.66
CA GLY A 44 -4.44 6.68 1.71
C GLY A 44 -5.41 5.65 1.11
N SER A 45 -4.90 4.47 0.72
CA SER A 45 -5.72 3.38 0.19
C SER A 45 -6.72 2.85 1.23
N LEU A 46 -6.32 2.70 2.50
CA LEU A 46 -7.24 2.30 3.59
C LEU A 46 -8.36 3.32 3.79
N ARG A 47 -8.07 4.63 3.73
CA ARG A 47 -9.10 5.68 3.79
C ARG A 47 -10.07 5.58 2.61
N THR A 48 -9.56 5.34 1.41
CA THR A 48 -10.38 5.14 0.21
C THR A 48 -11.29 3.93 0.37
N ILE A 49 -10.78 2.78 0.85
CA ILE A 49 -11.57 1.57 1.06
C ILE A 49 -12.64 1.81 2.15
N ASN A 50 -12.32 2.49 3.26
CA ASN A 50 -13.28 2.82 4.30
C ASN A 50 -14.43 3.66 3.74
N THR A 51 -14.14 4.73 3.00
CA THR A 51 -15.15 5.57 2.36
C THR A 51 -15.99 4.78 1.35
N ALA A 52 -15.35 3.97 0.51
CA ALA A 52 -16.03 3.11 -0.45
C ALA A 52 -16.93 2.08 0.24
N SER A 53 -16.50 1.49 1.37
CA SER A 53 -17.29 0.51 2.14
C SER A 53 -18.53 1.13 2.74
N VAL A 54 -18.47 2.37 3.26
CA VAL A 54 -19.63 3.12 3.73
C VAL A 54 -20.58 3.46 2.57
N THR A 55 -20.05 3.94 1.44
CA THR A 55 -20.86 4.21 0.25
C THR A 55 -21.55 2.95 -0.26
N TYR A 56 -20.83 1.81 -0.27
CA TYR A 56 -21.39 0.52 -0.65
C TYR A 56 -22.58 0.13 0.25
N SER A 57 -22.43 0.21 1.58
CA SER A 57 -23.48 -0.18 2.52
C SER A 57 -24.73 0.69 2.41
N THR A 58 -24.58 1.97 2.06
CA THR A 58 -25.73 2.87 1.83
C THR A 58 -26.41 2.62 0.48
N THR A 59 -25.65 2.21 -0.54
CA THR A 59 -26.18 1.92 -1.88
C THR A 59 -26.86 0.54 -1.93
N TYR A 60 -26.33 -0.44 -1.19
CA TYR A 60 -26.80 -1.83 -1.16
C TYR A 60 -27.18 -2.25 0.27
N PRO A 61 -28.22 -1.68 0.89
CA PRO A 61 -28.57 -1.92 2.30
C PRO A 61 -28.92 -3.37 2.60
N SER A 62 -29.42 -4.13 1.63
CA SER A 62 -29.70 -5.56 1.78
C SER A 62 -28.44 -6.43 1.88
N SER A 63 -27.30 -5.94 1.37
CA SER A 63 -25.99 -6.60 1.46
C SER A 63 -25.20 -6.13 2.69
N GLY A 64 -25.42 -4.88 3.16
CA GLY A 64 -24.62 -4.25 4.20
C GLY A 64 -23.24 -3.86 3.71
N TYR A 65 -22.18 -4.13 4.48
CA TYR A 65 -20.81 -3.89 4.04
C TYR A 65 -20.33 -4.90 2.98
N PRO A 66 -19.34 -4.55 2.13
CA PRO A 66 -18.86 -5.46 1.09
C PRO A 66 -18.21 -6.71 1.69
N ALA A 67 -18.34 -7.84 1.01
CA ALA A 67 -17.72 -9.09 1.43
C ALA A 67 -16.22 -9.18 1.08
N SER A 68 -15.76 -8.39 0.11
CA SER A 68 -14.38 -8.40 -0.38
C SER A 68 -14.02 -7.09 -1.10
N LEU A 69 -12.72 -6.83 -1.31
CA LEU A 69 -12.25 -5.71 -2.14
C LEU A 69 -12.79 -5.78 -3.58
N LYS A 70 -12.97 -6.98 -4.11
CA LYS A 70 -13.49 -7.19 -5.47
C LYS A 70 -14.92 -6.63 -5.60
N ALA A 71 -15.73 -6.71 -4.55
CA ALA A 71 -17.09 -6.15 -4.57
C ALA A 71 -17.11 -4.62 -4.64
N LEU A 72 -16.01 -3.95 -4.24
CA LEU A 72 -15.83 -2.50 -4.39
C LEU A 72 -15.26 -2.11 -5.76
N GLY A 73 -14.62 -3.03 -6.47
CA GLY A 73 -13.95 -2.78 -7.74
C GLY A 73 -14.90 -2.62 -8.92
N THR A 74 -14.31 -2.44 -10.11
CA THR A 74 -15.06 -2.26 -11.37
C THR A 74 -15.15 -3.56 -12.16
N SER A 75 -16.30 -3.80 -12.81
CA SER A 75 -16.50 -4.86 -13.81
C SER A 75 -17.39 -4.41 -14.98
N GLY A 76 -17.49 -3.10 -15.20
CA GLY A 76 -18.23 -2.49 -16.32
C GLY A 76 -19.58 -1.91 -15.91
N ALA A 77 -20.44 -2.63 -15.18
CA ALA A 77 -21.70 -2.11 -14.63
C ALA A 77 -21.68 -2.18 -13.11
N ALA A 78 -22.08 -1.08 -12.45
CA ALA A 78 -22.14 -1.02 -10.99
C ALA A 78 -23.25 -1.94 -10.44
N THR A 79 -22.83 -2.96 -9.68
CA THR A 79 -23.72 -3.94 -9.03
C THR A 79 -23.23 -4.22 -7.61
N SER A 80 -24.00 -4.92 -6.80
CA SER A 80 -23.54 -5.38 -5.48
C SER A 80 -22.35 -6.35 -5.51
N ALA A 81 -22.09 -7.00 -6.65
CA ALA A 81 -20.89 -7.82 -6.85
C ALA A 81 -19.66 -7.04 -7.32
N SER A 82 -19.88 -5.82 -7.85
CA SER A 82 -18.81 -4.93 -8.36
C SER A 82 -19.35 -3.50 -8.45
N ALA A 83 -19.12 -2.71 -7.40
CA ALA A 83 -19.80 -1.44 -7.20
C ALA A 83 -19.12 -0.23 -7.85
N ASP A 84 -17.97 -0.41 -8.49
CA ASP A 84 -17.17 0.63 -9.16
C ASP A 84 -16.81 1.81 -8.25
N LEU A 85 -16.42 1.52 -7.01
CA LEU A 85 -16.09 2.52 -5.98
C LEU A 85 -14.59 2.67 -5.73
N ILE A 86 -13.76 1.71 -6.18
CA ILE A 86 -12.31 1.75 -6.08
C ILE A 86 -11.66 1.34 -7.41
N ASP A 87 -10.42 1.78 -7.64
CA ASP A 87 -9.66 1.42 -8.83
C ASP A 87 -9.32 -0.08 -8.88
N SER A 88 -9.11 -0.60 -10.10
CA SER A 88 -8.84 -2.02 -10.33
C SER A 88 -7.56 -2.53 -9.67
N VAL A 89 -6.56 -1.66 -9.50
CA VAL A 89 -5.30 -2.01 -8.85
C VAL A 89 -5.54 -2.26 -7.36
N LEU A 90 -6.29 -1.38 -6.69
CA LEU A 90 -6.64 -1.55 -5.29
C LEU A 90 -7.59 -2.74 -5.08
N ALA A 91 -8.55 -2.94 -6.00
CA ALA A 91 -9.46 -4.09 -5.99
C ALA A 91 -8.74 -5.44 -6.13
N SER A 92 -7.56 -5.47 -6.77
CA SER A 92 -6.71 -6.67 -6.86
C SER A 92 -6.06 -7.06 -5.52
N GLY A 93 -6.11 -6.18 -4.53
CA GLY A 93 -5.55 -6.41 -3.19
C GLY A 93 -4.06 -6.10 -3.05
N THR A 94 -3.41 -5.51 -4.08
CA THR A 94 -1.99 -5.10 -4.00
C THR A 94 -1.79 -3.73 -4.63
N LYS A 95 -1.14 -2.80 -3.90
CA LYS A 95 -0.82 -1.46 -4.39
C LYS A 95 0.38 -0.89 -3.67
N SER A 96 1.30 -0.25 -4.40
CA SER A 96 2.47 0.45 -3.83
C SER A 96 3.29 -0.40 -2.86
N GLY A 97 3.51 -1.70 -3.17
CA GLY A 97 4.29 -2.60 -2.33
C GLY A 97 3.59 -3.04 -1.03
N TYR A 98 2.27 -2.82 -0.92
CA TYR A 98 1.41 -3.31 0.17
C TYR A 98 0.38 -4.30 -0.34
N SER A 99 0.09 -5.30 0.47
CA SER A 99 -0.99 -6.27 0.29
C SER A 99 -2.15 -5.92 1.21
N PHE A 100 -3.36 -5.89 0.68
CA PHE A 100 -4.59 -5.54 1.40
C PHE A 100 -5.46 -6.80 1.54
N ALA A 101 -5.61 -7.29 2.76
CA ALA A 101 -6.50 -8.39 3.09
C ALA A 101 -7.81 -7.83 3.66
N PHE A 102 -8.88 -7.92 2.89
CA PHE A 102 -10.23 -7.52 3.29
C PHE A 102 -11.02 -8.73 3.75
N LYS A 103 -11.73 -8.61 4.86
CA LYS A 103 -12.60 -9.68 5.38
C LYS A 103 -13.90 -9.07 5.88
N GLY A 104 -15.02 -9.44 5.27
CA GLY A 104 -16.37 -9.18 5.78
C GLY A 104 -16.66 -10.06 7.00
N ASP A 105 -17.71 -9.73 7.76
CA ASP A 105 -18.13 -10.46 8.96
C ASP A 105 -18.86 -11.78 8.65
N GLY A 106 -19.18 -12.04 7.37
CA GLY A 106 -19.86 -13.27 6.91
C GLY A 106 -21.38 -13.26 7.07
N ASN A 107 -21.96 -12.16 7.57
CA ASN A 107 -23.41 -12.01 7.71
C ASN A 107 -24.05 -11.40 6.45
N THR A 108 -25.37 -11.53 6.32
CA THR A 108 -26.16 -10.85 5.28
C THR A 108 -27.45 -10.30 5.91
N PRO A 109 -27.60 -8.98 6.01
CA PRO A 109 -26.63 -7.95 5.66
C PRO A 109 -25.39 -7.97 6.58
N SER A 110 -24.23 -7.66 5.99
CA SER A 110 -22.96 -7.56 6.73
C SER A 110 -22.95 -6.30 7.60
N ASN A 111 -22.62 -6.45 8.88
CA ASN A 111 -22.58 -5.36 9.85
C ASN A 111 -21.17 -4.82 10.10
N GLY A 112 -20.14 -5.46 9.53
CA GLY A 112 -18.77 -5.06 9.75
C GLY A 112 -17.78 -5.69 8.76
N TYR A 113 -16.59 -5.14 8.77
CA TYR A 113 -15.45 -5.65 7.98
C TYR A 113 -14.14 -5.34 8.70
N THR A 114 -13.10 -6.03 8.29
CA THR A 114 -11.73 -5.73 8.71
C THR A 114 -10.81 -5.67 7.50
N ILE A 115 -9.81 -4.81 7.56
CA ILE A 115 -8.79 -4.69 6.52
C ILE A 115 -7.43 -4.68 7.19
N GLN A 116 -6.54 -5.53 6.71
CA GLN A 116 -5.12 -5.50 7.03
C GLN A 116 -4.34 -5.04 5.80
N ALA A 117 -3.39 -4.16 5.98
CA ALA A 117 -2.46 -3.72 4.94
C ALA A 117 -1.04 -3.95 5.44
N ASP A 118 -0.38 -4.93 4.85
CA ASP A 118 0.97 -5.33 5.22
C ASP A 118 1.94 -5.14 4.05
N PRO A 119 3.20 -4.74 4.30
CA PRO A 119 4.18 -4.64 3.24
C PRO A 119 4.47 -6.01 2.63
N THR A 120 4.51 -6.11 1.30
CA THR A 120 4.83 -7.36 0.58
C THR A 120 6.22 -7.87 0.93
N ASN A 121 7.16 -6.96 1.20
CA ASN A 121 8.51 -7.27 1.69
C ASN A 121 8.86 -6.28 2.79
N ARG A 122 8.76 -6.72 4.05
CA ARG A 122 9.08 -5.89 5.20
C ARG A 122 10.56 -5.50 5.20
N GLY A 123 10.85 -4.21 5.42
CA GLY A 123 12.21 -3.65 5.30
C GLY A 123 12.62 -3.21 3.89
N THR A 124 11.81 -3.48 2.85
CA THR A 124 12.06 -3.04 1.48
C THR A 124 10.90 -2.26 0.89
N SER A 125 9.68 -2.78 0.95
CA SER A 125 8.49 -2.09 0.47
C SER A 125 7.84 -1.20 1.54
N GLY A 126 8.02 -1.54 2.82
CA GLY A 126 7.56 -0.82 3.99
C GLY A 126 8.00 -1.51 5.25
N GLN A 127 7.79 -0.89 6.41
CA GLN A 127 8.11 -1.46 7.72
C GLN A 127 6.83 -1.70 8.53
N ARG A 128 5.91 -0.73 8.54
CA ARG A 128 4.70 -0.75 9.36
C ARG A 128 3.58 -1.58 8.71
N GLY A 129 2.88 -2.38 9.52
CA GLY A 129 1.59 -2.94 9.17
C GLY A 129 0.47 -1.99 9.59
N PHE A 130 -0.67 -2.02 8.87
CA PHE A 130 -1.84 -1.20 9.17
C PHE A 130 -3.09 -2.07 9.26
N TYR A 131 -4.04 -1.62 10.07
CA TYR A 131 -5.33 -2.26 10.29
C TYR A 131 -6.43 -1.19 10.34
N THR A 132 -7.59 -1.49 9.81
CA THR A 132 -8.80 -0.71 10.01
C THR A 132 -10.03 -1.63 9.98
N ASP A 133 -11.14 -1.14 10.49
CA ASP A 133 -12.44 -1.80 10.50
C ASP A 133 -13.58 -0.80 10.22
N GLN A 134 -14.82 -1.20 10.42
CA GLN A 134 -16.00 -0.37 10.21
C GLN A 134 -16.04 0.89 11.08
N SER A 135 -15.21 1.01 12.11
CA SER A 135 -15.06 2.25 12.89
C SER A 135 -14.34 3.36 12.12
N GLY A 136 -13.64 3.01 11.04
CA GLY A 136 -12.83 3.92 10.22
C GLY A 136 -11.50 4.32 10.86
N VAL A 137 -11.21 3.84 12.08
CA VAL A 137 -9.95 4.15 12.77
C VAL A 137 -8.83 3.30 12.17
N ILE A 138 -7.81 3.97 11.62
CA ILE A 138 -6.61 3.29 11.12
C ILE A 138 -5.65 3.09 12.29
N ARG A 139 -5.21 1.87 12.48
CA ARG A 139 -4.23 1.45 13.49
C ARG A 139 -2.96 0.98 12.82
N TRP A 140 -1.86 0.99 13.53
CA TRP A 140 -0.57 0.60 12.99
C TRP A 140 0.27 -0.20 13.99
N ASP A 141 1.18 -1.02 13.45
CA ASP A 141 2.21 -1.71 14.23
C ASP A 141 3.58 -1.50 13.55
N PRO A 142 4.64 -1.22 14.31
CA PRO A 142 5.95 -0.89 13.74
C PRO A 142 6.68 -2.07 13.11
N THR A 143 6.37 -3.31 13.49
CA THR A 143 7.18 -4.48 13.14
C THR A 143 6.37 -5.71 12.75
N THR A 144 5.09 -5.77 13.15
CA THR A 144 4.21 -6.91 12.87
C THR A 144 2.94 -6.47 12.13
N ASN A 145 2.04 -7.41 11.91
CA ASN A 145 0.72 -7.10 11.37
C ASN A 145 -0.10 -6.36 12.44
N ALA A 146 -0.68 -5.23 12.07
CA ALA A 146 -1.52 -4.48 12.98
C ALA A 146 -2.84 -5.20 13.24
N THR A 147 -3.44 -4.97 14.42
CA THR A 147 -4.70 -5.58 14.87
C THR A 147 -5.62 -4.50 15.45
N SER A 148 -6.83 -4.89 15.84
CA SER A 148 -7.79 -4.01 16.53
C SER A 148 -7.28 -3.44 17.85
N SER A 149 -6.26 -4.05 18.47
CA SER A 149 -5.62 -3.58 19.72
C SER A 149 -4.38 -2.71 19.47
N SER A 150 -3.92 -2.59 18.23
CA SER A 150 -2.75 -1.76 17.88
C SER A 150 -3.05 -0.26 18.06
N ALA A 151 -1.99 0.55 18.19
CA ALA A 151 -2.11 1.99 18.40
C ALA A 151 -2.82 2.68 17.21
N PRO A 152 -3.74 3.62 17.45
CA PRO A 152 -4.33 4.40 16.37
C PRO A 152 -3.30 5.29 15.71
N LEU A 153 -3.42 5.45 14.39
CA LEU A 153 -2.63 6.40 13.62
C LEU A 153 -3.20 7.81 13.87
N GLN A 154 -2.38 8.68 14.45
CA GLN A 154 -2.72 10.09 14.71
C GLN A 154 -2.49 10.95 13.47
#